data_79ce9380a9c75172c3c27be20f3ca241
#
_entry.id   79ce9380a9c75172c3c27be20f3ca241
#
_cell.length_a   1.000
_cell.length_b   1.000
_cell.length_c   1.000
_cell.angle_alpha   90.00
_cell.angle_beta   90.00
_cell.angle_gamma   90.00
#
_symmetry.space_group_name_H-M   'P 1'
#
loop_
_entity.id
_entity.type
_entity.pdbx_description
1 polymer ?
#
loop_
_entity_poly.entity_id
_entity_poly.type
_entity_poly.pdbx_seq_one_letter_code
_entity_poly.pdbx_strand_id
1 'polypeptide(L)'
;MEGRPPVWIGHVVLGVDDVDSSAEFWRGIGMREVERNPHVAVLELRGGTHLVLVPGDPPADADAPFDVMVEDLDETHSAWKALGLDPSPIERGRIHASFTVRDPNGYRVTVNSSHVVGDV
;
A
#
# COMPACT_ATOMS: atom_id res chain seq x y z
N MET A 1 16.97 -1.71 -21.75
CA MET A 1 16.07 -2.47 -20.92
C MET A 1 15.32 -3.49 -21.75
N GLU A 2 15.37 -4.71 -21.36
CA GLU A 2 14.86 -5.84 -22.12
C GLU A 2 13.63 -6.43 -21.44
N GLY A 3 12.47 -5.86 -21.73
CA GLY A 3 11.23 -6.40 -21.25
C GLY A 3 11.07 -6.41 -19.73
N ARG A 4 10.11 -7.16 -19.29
CA ARG A 4 9.70 -7.26 -17.88
C ARG A 4 10.63 -8.22 -17.13
N PRO A 5 11.08 -7.85 -15.91
CA PRO A 5 11.85 -8.80 -15.09
C PRO A 5 11.08 -10.10 -14.87
N PRO A 6 11.76 -11.28 -14.86
CA PRO A 6 11.07 -12.55 -14.70
C PRO A 6 10.70 -12.91 -13.27
N VAL A 7 11.09 -12.10 -12.30
CA VAL A 7 10.80 -12.33 -10.89
C VAL A 7 10.16 -11.11 -10.28
N TRP A 8 9.28 -11.32 -9.29
CA TRP A 8 8.66 -10.25 -8.50
C TRP A 8 8.28 -10.82 -7.13
N ILE A 9 7.95 -9.92 -6.20
CA ILE A 9 7.53 -10.33 -4.87
C ILE A 9 6.12 -10.92 -4.97
N GLY A 10 5.94 -12.15 -4.47
CA GLY A 10 4.64 -12.82 -4.52
C GLY A 10 3.69 -12.37 -3.44
N HIS A 11 4.17 -12.34 -2.20
CA HIS A 11 3.32 -12.03 -1.04
C HIS A 11 4.04 -11.14 -0.04
N VAL A 12 3.27 -10.25 0.56
CA VAL A 12 3.66 -9.50 1.77
C VAL A 12 2.60 -9.79 2.82
N VAL A 13 3.00 -10.19 4.02
CA VAL A 13 2.06 -10.54 5.09
C VAL A 13 2.06 -9.46 6.16
N LEU A 14 0.85 -9.04 6.57
CA LEU A 14 0.68 -8.01 7.57
C LEU A 14 -0.26 -8.51 8.67
N GLY A 15 0.21 -8.49 9.93
CA GLY A 15 -0.63 -8.78 11.09
C GLY A 15 -1.49 -7.58 11.43
N VAL A 16 -2.79 -7.77 11.61
CA VAL A 16 -3.76 -6.69 11.81
C VAL A 16 -4.71 -7.02 12.96
N ASP A 17 -5.23 -5.98 13.60
CA ASP A 17 -6.22 -6.15 14.67
C ASP A 17 -7.56 -6.66 14.12
N ASP A 18 -7.99 -6.11 13.01
CA ASP A 18 -9.29 -6.43 12.40
C ASP A 18 -9.09 -6.58 10.89
N VAL A 19 -9.22 -7.82 10.41
CA VAL A 19 -9.02 -8.14 9.01
C VAL A 19 -9.98 -7.38 8.10
N ASP A 20 -11.26 -7.25 8.50
CA ASP A 20 -12.26 -6.59 7.67
C ASP A 20 -11.98 -5.11 7.47
N SER A 21 -11.69 -4.37 8.55
CA SER A 21 -11.42 -2.92 8.43
C SER A 21 -10.11 -2.67 7.67
N SER A 22 -9.12 -3.52 7.88
CA SER A 22 -7.85 -3.43 7.13
C SER A 22 -8.07 -3.68 5.65
N ALA A 23 -8.83 -4.72 5.30
CA ALA A 23 -9.14 -5.03 3.91
C ALA A 23 -9.88 -3.87 3.22
N GLU A 24 -10.84 -3.25 3.93
CA GLU A 24 -11.54 -2.09 3.40
C GLU A 24 -10.60 -0.92 3.12
N PHE A 25 -9.65 -0.66 4.01
CA PHE A 25 -8.66 0.40 3.80
C PHE A 25 -7.83 0.16 2.53
N TRP A 26 -7.23 -1.03 2.42
CA TRP A 26 -6.35 -1.34 1.29
C TRP A 26 -7.10 -1.42 -0.04
N ARG A 27 -8.33 -1.96 -0.02
CA ARG A 27 -9.20 -1.94 -1.20
C ARG A 27 -9.54 -0.50 -1.58
N GLY A 28 -9.84 0.32 -0.60
CA GLY A 28 -10.23 1.72 -0.81
C GLY A 28 -9.14 2.56 -1.46
N ILE A 29 -7.87 2.24 -1.22
CA ILE A 29 -6.76 2.96 -1.84
C ILE A 29 -6.31 2.37 -3.17
N GLY A 30 -6.96 1.31 -3.65
CA GLY A 30 -6.76 0.86 -5.01
C GLY A 30 -6.36 -0.60 -5.21
N MET A 31 -6.19 -1.38 -4.14
CA MET A 31 -5.90 -2.80 -4.30
C MET A 31 -7.15 -3.57 -4.66
N ARG A 32 -6.98 -4.68 -5.39
CA ARG A 32 -8.09 -5.53 -5.81
C ARG A 32 -8.30 -6.64 -4.79
N GLU A 33 -9.50 -6.75 -4.23
CA GLU A 33 -9.81 -7.80 -3.28
C GLU A 33 -9.93 -9.15 -3.99
N VAL A 34 -9.19 -10.14 -3.50
CA VAL A 34 -9.19 -11.51 -4.05
C VAL A 34 -9.95 -12.45 -3.13
N GLU A 35 -9.76 -12.31 -1.82
CA GLU A 35 -10.39 -13.15 -0.81
C GLU A 35 -10.60 -12.35 0.46
N ARG A 36 -11.68 -12.62 1.18
CA ARG A 36 -11.90 -12.02 2.49
C ARG A 36 -12.75 -12.94 3.37
N ASN A 37 -12.24 -13.22 4.56
CA ASN A 37 -13.02 -13.82 5.65
C ASN A 37 -12.39 -13.30 6.96
N PRO A 38 -12.99 -13.60 8.15
CA PRO A 38 -12.46 -13.06 9.42
C PRO A 38 -11.02 -13.45 9.76
N HIS A 39 -10.47 -14.48 9.11
CA HIS A 39 -9.15 -15.01 9.42
C HIS A 39 -8.08 -14.61 8.41
N VAL A 40 -8.47 -14.17 7.22
CA VAL A 40 -7.51 -13.77 6.19
C VAL A 40 -8.21 -12.91 5.15
N ALA A 41 -7.47 -11.93 4.65
CA ALA A 41 -7.86 -11.21 3.44
C ALA A 41 -6.66 -11.17 2.51
N VAL A 42 -6.91 -11.28 1.22
CA VAL A 42 -5.89 -11.22 0.19
C VAL A 42 -6.25 -10.12 -0.78
N LEU A 43 -5.35 -9.17 -0.94
CA LEU A 43 -5.52 -8.02 -1.82
C LEU A 43 -4.40 -8.02 -2.84
N GLU A 44 -4.74 -7.75 -4.09
CA GLU A 44 -3.78 -7.83 -5.17
C GLU A 44 -3.35 -6.44 -5.61
N LEU A 45 -2.05 -6.27 -5.71
CA LEU A 45 -1.43 -5.07 -6.22
C LEU A 45 -1.09 -5.24 -7.69
N ARG A 46 -0.77 -4.12 -8.33
CA ARG A 46 -0.22 -4.09 -9.68
C ARG A 46 0.97 -5.05 -9.78
N GLY A 47 1.06 -5.80 -10.85
CA GLY A 47 2.11 -6.78 -11.05
C GLY A 47 1.84 -8.15 -10.44
N GLY A 48 0.75 -8.30 -9.69
CA GLY A 48 0.32 -9.57 -9.14
C GLY A 48 0.82 -9.89 -7.73
N THR A 49 1.54 -8.96 -7.09
CA THR A 49 1.92 -9.12 -5.69
C THR A 49 0.67 -9.12 -4.81
N HIS A 50 0.59 -10.02 -3.84
CA HIS A 50 -0.52 -10.10 -2.90
C HIS A 50 -0.12 -9.59 -1.53
N LEU A 51 -0.95 -8.71 -0.98
CA LEU A 51 -0.91 -8.35 0.43
C LEU A 51 -1.84 -9.27 1.18
N VAL A 52 -1.31 -10.02 2.14
CA VAL A 52 -2.07 -10.99 2.93
C VAL A 52 -2.25 -10.42 4.34
N LEU A 53 -3.51 -10.19 4.73
CA LEU A 53 -3.85 -9.68 6.05
C LEU A 53 -4.28 -10.85 6.94
N VAL A 54 -3.64 -10.97 8.10
CA VAL A 54 -3.97 -12.04 9.06
C VAL A 54 -4.13 -11.43 10.44
N PRO A 55 -4.93 -12.04 11.33
CA PRO A 55 -5.03 -11.55 12.71
C PRO A 55 -3.68 -11.55 13.41
N GLY A 56 -3.40 -10.49 14.15
CA GLY A 56 -2.16 -10.35 14.90
C GLY A 56 -2.21 -9.11 15.79
N ASP A 57 -1.10 -8.85 16.48
CA ASP A 57 -0.96 -7.67 17.33
C ASP A 57 0.03 -6.71 16.67
N PRO A 58 -0.44 -5.79 15.82
CA PRO A 58 0.46 -4.83 15.17
C PRO A 58 1.11 -3.93 16.22
N PRO A 59 2.41 -3.63 16.07
CA PRO A 59 3.08 -2.68 16.96
C PRO A 59 2.44 -1.30 16.82
N ALA A 60 2.29 -0.60 17.93
CA ALA A 60 1.78 0.78 17.88
C ALA A 60 2.78 1.66 17.14
N ASP A 61 2.28 2.51 16.25
CA ASP A 61 3.06 3.51 15.54
C ASP A 61 4.24 2.93 14.75
N ALA A 62 4.06 1.77 14.13
CA ALA A 62 5.09 1.13 13.32
C ALA A 62 4.99 1.55 11.86
N ASP A 63 6.13 1.47 11.16
CA ASP A 63 6.13 1.58 9.71
C ASP A 63 5.64 0.27 9.11
N ALA A 64 4.84 0.34 8.05
CA ALA A 64 4.53 -0.84 7.26
C ALA A 64 5.85 -1.43 6.70
N PRO A 65 5.94 -2.75 6.57
CA PRO A 65 7.18 -3.38 6.07
C PRO A 65 7.40 -3.20 4.56
N PHE A 66 6.66 -2.31 3.93
CA PHE A 66 6.77 -2.01 2.51
C PHE A 66 6.29 -0.58 2.27
N ASP A 67 6.65 -0.04 1.13
CA ASP A 67 6.08 1.20 0.63
C ASP A 67 5.28 0.91 -0.65
N VAL A 68 4.54 1.90 -1.12
CA VAL A 68 3.81 1.76 -2.38
C VAL A 68 4.22 2.88 -3.32
N MET A 69 4.13 2.62 -4.61
CA MET A 69 4.39 3.63 -5.65
C MET A 69 3.12 3.90 -6.43
N VAL A 70 2.96 5.15 -6.85
CA VAL A 70 1.86 5.57 -7.70
C VAL A 70 2.41 6.38 -8.86
N GLU A 71 1.69 6.43 -9.97
CA GLU A 71 2.16 7.15 -11.15
C GLU A 71 2.07 8.66 -10.98
N ASP A 72 0.97 9.14 -10.39
CA ASP A 72 0.75 10.57 -10.17
C ASP A 72 0.55 10.81 -8.68
N LEU A 73 1.62 11.22 -8.02
CA LEU A 73 1.61 11.40 -6.57
C LEU A 73 0.69 12.53 -6.12
N ASP A 74 0.70 13.65 -6.86
CA ASP A 74 -0.13 14.81 -6.50
C ASP A 74 -1.62 14.49 -6.62
N GLU A 75 -2.00 13.82 -7.69
CA GLU A 75 -3.39 13.40 -7.90
C GLU A 75 -3.81 12.39 -6.83
N THR A 76 -2.95 11.42 -6.52
CA THR A 76 -3.20 10.41 -5.48
C THR A 76 -3.38 11.07 -4.12
N HIS A 77 -2.50 12.00 -3.77
CA HIS A 77 -2.59 12.73 -2.51
C HIS A 77 -3.93 13.45 -2.39
N SER A 78 -4.35 14.16 -3.44
CA SER A 78 -5.63 14.87 -3.46
C SER A 78 -6.82 13.93 -3.33
N ALA A 79 -6.79 12.81 -4.05
CA ALA A 79 -7.86 11.81 -4.02
C ALA A 79 -7.98 11.16 -2.64
N TRP A 80 -6.87 10.82 -2.01
CA TRP A 80 -6.89 10.18 -0.69
C TRP A 80 -7.26 11.17 0.41
N LYS A 81 -6.89 12.44 0.25
CA LYS A 81 -7.35 13.50 1.15
C LYS A 81 -8.87 13.64 1.07
N ALA A 82 -9.44 13.58 -0.12
CA ALA A 82 -10.88 13.63 -0.32
C ALA A 82 -11.60 12.43 0.30
N LEU A 83 -10.92 11.27 0.40
CA LEU A 83 -11.45 10.08 1.08
C LEU A 83 -11.34 10.17 2.60
N GLY A 84 -10.72 11.19 3.15
CA GLY A 84 -10.58 11.37 4.60
C GLY A 84 -9.41 10.62 5.20
N LEU A 85 -8.42 10.22 4.41
CA LEU A 85 -7.27 9.45 4.91
C LEU A 85 -6.20 10.30 5.59
N ASP A 86 -6.31 11.61 5.50
CA ASP A 86 -5.39 12.55 6.15
C ASP A 86 -3.92 12.31 5.78
N PRO A 87 -3.57 12.34 4.49
CA PRO A 87 -2.19 12.14 4.07
C PRO A 87 -1.31 13.29 4.56
N SER A 88 -0.05 12.96 4.87
CA SER A 88 0.94 13.97 5.22
C SER A 88 1.21 14.92 4.05
N PRO A 89 1.82 16.09 4.30
CA PRO A 89 2.28 16.93 3.19
C PRO A 89 3.25 16.16 2.29
N ILE A 90 3.24 16.51 1.00
CA ILE A 90 4.18 15.90 0.05
C ILE A 90 5.58 16.45 0.30
N GLU A 91 6.55 15.57 0.43
CA GLU A 91 7.96 15.90 0.49
C GLU A 91 8.62 15.55 -0.83
N ARG A 92 9.36 16.51 -1.41
CA ARG A 92 9.99 16.31 -2.71
C ARG A 92 11.48 16.09 -2.53
N GLY A 93 11.92 14.88 -2.83
CA GLY A 93 13.31 14.49 -2.75
C GLY A 93 14.00 14.50 -4.10
N ARG A 94 15.23 13.98 -4.13
CA ARG A 94 16.06 13.97 -5.34
C ARG A 94 15.67 12.87 -6.32
N ILE A 95 15.18 11.74 -5.80
CA ILE A 95 14.84 10.55 -6.60
C ILE A 95 13.33 10.49 -6.82
N HIS A 96 12.57 10.74 -5.78
CA HIS A 96 11.11 10.69 -5.85
C HIS A 96 10.51 11.63 -4.82
N ALA A 97 9.24 11.95 -5.00
CA ALA A 97 8.44 12.64 -4.01
C ALA A 97 7.65 11.61 -3.21
N SER A 98 7.26 11.93 -1.99
CA SER A 98 6.55 10.99 -1.13
C SER A 98 5.63 11.69 -0.15
N PHE A 99 4.67 10.93 0.36
CA PHE A 99 3.87 11.29 1.53
C PHE A 99 3.56 10.01 2.32
N THR A 100 2.96 10.15 3.49
CA THR A 100 2.58 9.01 4.31
C THR A 100 1.10 9.06 4.64
N VAL A 101 0.51 7.89 4.83
CA VAL A 101 -0.83 7.72 5.40
C VAL A 101 -0.74 6.66 6.49
N ARG A 102 -1.76 6.63 7.35
CA ARG A 102 -1.87 5.57 8.35
C ARG A 102 -3.03 4.65 8.02
N ASP A 103 -2.80 3.35 8.15
CA ASP A 103 -3.87 2.38 8.04
C ASP A 103 -4.67 2.30 9.35
N PRO A 104 -5.77 1.52 9.41
CA PRO A 104 -6.57 1.42 10.64
C PRO A 104 -5.83 0.86 11.86
N ASN A 105 -4.71 0.17 11.66
CA ASN A 105 -3.91 -0.40 12.75
C ASN A 105 -2.86 0.59 13.28
N GLY A 106 -2.67 1.71 12.60
CA GLY A 106 -1.64 2.67 12.93
C GLY A 106 -0.33 2.47 12.18
N TYR A 107 -0.25 1.53 11.24
CA TYR A 107 0.93 1.39 10.39
C TYR A 107 1.09 2.63 9.52
N ARG A 108 2.29 3.17 9.52
CA ARG A 108 2.65 4.27 8.63
C ARG A 108 3.05 3.70 7.29
N VAL A 109 2.36 4.11 6.24
CA VAL A 109 2.61 3.64 4.87
C VAL A 109 3.19 4.78 4.06
N THR A 110 4.39 4.59 3.54
CA THR A 110 5.02 5.58 2.65
C THR A 110 4.53 5.35 1.24
N VAL A 111 4.15 6.44 0.58
CA VAL A 111 3.67 6.44 -0.81
C VAL A 111 4.65 7.28 -1.62
N ASN A 112 5.25 6.65 -2.62
CA ASN A 112 6.28 7.27 -3.45
C ASN A 112 5.79 7.49 -4.87
N SER A 113 6.31 8.54 -5.51
CA SER A 113 6.15 8.68 -6.94
C SER A 113 6.92 7.57 -7.65
N SER A 114 6.39 7.12 -8.78
CA SER A 114 7.04 6.07 -9.56
C SER A 114 8.37 6.55 -10.15
N HIS A 115 9.37 5.69 -10.12
CA HIS A 115 10.66 5.89 -10.78
C HIS A 115 11.03 4.66 -11.61
N VAL A 116 10.02 3.95 -12.06
CA VAL A 116 10.19 2.72 -12.84
C VAL A 116 10.73 3.05 -14.22
N VAL A 117 11.68 2.26 -14.69
CA VAL A 117 12.22 2.32 -16.04
C VAL A 117 11.93 1.02 -16.75
N GLY A 118 11.07 1.06 -17.76
CA GLY A 118 10.72 -0.11 -18.53
C GLY A 118 9.45 -0.81 -18.05
N ASP A 119 9.18 -1.98 -18.62
CA ASP A 119 7.98 -2.74 -18.32
C ASP A 119 8.03 -3.38 -16.93
N VAL A 120 6.87 -3.49 -16.32
CA VAL A 120 6.72 -4.09 -14.99
C VAL A 120 5.54 -5.07 -14.94
#